data_1b4b3f3402f67750fb728c67c18a5e3d
#
_entry.id   1b4b3f3402f67750fb728c67c18a5e3d
#
_cell.length_a   1.000
_cell.length_b   1.000
_cell.length_c   1.000
_cell.angle_alpha   90.00
_cell.angle_beta   90.00
_cell.angle_gamma   90.00
#
_symmetry.space_group_name_H-M   'P 1'
#
loop_
_entity.id
_entity.type
_entity.pdbx_description
1 polymer ?
#
loop_
_entity_poly.entity_id
_entity_poly.type
_entity_poly.pdbx_seq_one_letter_code
_entity_poly.pdbx_strand_id
1 'polypeptide(L)'
;MSNNIEIEAKVLLSHREYLKVVESLGFKPEDQFTQTNHYIDSKERDLKANGIALRIREKSDEIVLTLKTPLAEGLLEKNQTLTKEESDKMINENVFPKGPIADFLEILDVNVDSLQVLATLVTNRYEKPFKTGKVALDENLYSDMVDYELEMEESAIMNARALIKEILDPLNIHHD
;
A
#
# COMPACT_ATOMS: atom_id res chain seq x y z
N MET A 1 6.05 8.42 14.88
CA MET A 1 6.35 8.21 13.45
C MET A 1 7.47 7.21 13.27
N SER A 2 7.38 6.38 12.29
CA SER A 2 8.47 5.47 11.91
C SER A 2 8.89 5.73 10.46
N ASN A 3 10.16 5.46 10.15
CA ASN A 3 10.71 5.54 8.81
C ASN A 3 11.27 4.19 8.43
N ASN A 4 10.84 3.68 7.29
CA ASN A 4 11.31 2.39 6.78
C ASN A 4 11.78 2.54 5.35
N ILE A 5 12.80 1.77 4.99
CA ILE A 5 13.22 1.61 3.60
C ILE A 5 12.73 0.22 3.21
N GLU A 6 11.89 0.16 2.18
CA GLU A 6 11.38 -1.12 1.69
C GLU A 6 11.56 -1.24 0.19
N ILE A 7 11.67 -2.47 -0.27
CA ILE A 7 11.71 -2.82 -1.69
C ILE A 7 10.59 -3.82 -1.91
N GLU A 8 9.76 -3.56 -2.91
CA GLU A 8 8.63 -4.42 -3.19
C GLU A 8 8.53 -4.75 -4.67
N ALA A 9 7.98 -5.92 -4.98
CA ALA A 9 7.61 -6.31 -6.33
C ALA A 9 6.16 -6.73 -6.31
N LYS A 10 5.42 -6.43 -7.38
CA LYS A 10 3.99 -6.70 -7.49
C LYS A 10 3.68 -7.40 -8.80
N VAL A 11 2.68 -8.28 -8.75
CA VAL A 11 2.15 -8.95 -9.94
C VAL A 11 0.63 -8.91 -9.88
N LEU A 12 -0.01 -8.48 -10.98
CA LEU A 12 -1.45 -8.56 -11.11
C LEU A 12 -1.85 -10.00 -11.43
N LEU A 13 -2.92 -10.45 -10.81
CA LEU A 13 -3.44 -11.81 -10.98
C LEU A 13 -4.88 -11.77 -11.47
N SER A 14 -5.29 -12.81 -12.21
CA SER A 14 -6.70 -13.05 -12.46
C SER A 14 -7.32 -13.63 -11.19
N HIS A 15 -8.65 -13.66 -11.11
CA HIS A 15 -9.34 -14.29 -9.99
C HIS A 15 -8.93 -15.76 -9.83
N ARG A 16 -8.82 -16.47 -10.93
CA ARG A 16 -8.41 -17.88 -10.92
C ARG A 16 -7.01 -18.07 -10.38
N GLU A 17 -6.08 -17.20 -10.81
CA GLU A 17 -4.70 -17.22 -10.33
C GLU A 17 -4.64 -16.88 -8.85
N TYR A 18 -5.43 -15.88 -8.41
CA TYR A 18 -5.54 -15.52 -7.01
C TYR A 18 -5.94 -16.74 -6.15
N LEU A 19 -6.96 -17.48 -6.57
CA LEU A 19 -7.41 -18.65 -5.84
C LEU A 19 -6.33 -19.74 -5.75
N LYS A 20 -5.57 -19.93 -6.81
CA LYS A 20 -4.43 -20.87 -6.82
C LYS A 20 -3.38 -20.47 -5.80
N VAL A 21 -3.09 -19.17 -5.69
CA VAL A 21 -2.09 -18.66 -4.74
C VAL A 21 -2.60 -18.82 -3.31
N VAL A 22 -3.87 -18.52 -3.05
CA VAL A 22 -4.48 -18.74 -1.74
C VAL A 22 -4.24 -20.17 -1.27
N GLU A 23 -4.54 -21.14 -2.13
CA GLU A 23 -4.36 -22.54 -1.81
C GLU A 23 -2.90 -22.91 -1.62
N SER A 24 -2.05 -22.48 -2.56
CA SER A 24 -0.62 -22.80 -2.53
C SER A 24 0.06 -22.29 -1.26
N LEU A 25 -0.29 -21.10 -0.80
CA LEU A 25 0.31 -20.49 0.41
C LEU A 25 -0.39 -20.92 1.70
N GLY A 26 -1.46 -21.70 1.59
CA GLY A 26 -2.17 -22.22 2.75
C GLY A 26 -2.96 -21.20 3.53
N PHE A 27 -3.37 -20.12 2.89
CA PHE A 27 -4.21 -19.11 3.53
C PHE A 27 -5.62 -19.63 3.75
N LYS A 28 -6.20 -19.26 4.89
CA LYS A 28 -7.56 -19.63 5.28
C LYS A 28 -8.43 -18.38 5.41
N PRO A 29 -9.75 -18.46 5.23
CA PRO A 29 -10.63 -17.30 5.33
C PRO A 29 -10.44 -16.50 6.62
N GLU A 30 -10.18 -17.16 7.74
CA GLU A 30 -9.96 -16.49 9.02
C GLU A 30 -8.64 -15.70 9.08
N ASP A 31 -7.72 -15.94 8.15
CA ASP A 31 -6.45 -15.21 8.08
C ASP A 31 -6.59 -13.86 7.36
N GLN A 32 -7.71 -13.66 6.67
CA GLN A 32 -7.94 -12.46 5.88
C GLN A 32 -8.35 -11.29 6.77
N PHE A 33 -7.80 -10.13 6.50
CA PHE A 33 -8.23 -8.90 7.15
C PHE A 33 -8.55 -7.84 6.09
N THR A 34 -9.38 -6.88 6.49
CA THR A 34 -9.82 -5.80 5.59
C THR A 34 -9.19 -4.49 6.04
N GLN A 35 -8.73 -3.73 5.06
CA GLN A 35 -8.21 -2.39 5.30
C GLN A 35 -8.80 -1.44 4.28
N THR A 36 -9.01 -0.18 4.70
CA THR A 36 -9.50 0.87 3.82
C THR A 36 -8.41 1.88 3.62
N ASN A 37 -8.11 2.20 2.38
CA ASN A 37 -7.08 3.16 2.02
C ASN A 37 -7.72 4.37 1.36
N HIS A 38 -7.42 5.56 1.90
CA HIS A 38 -7.84 6.83 1.34
C HIS A 38 -6.61 7.47 0.71
N TYR A 39 -6.61 7.58 -0.62
CA TYR A 39 -5.46 8.10 -1.37
C TYR A 39 -5.56 9.60 -1.51
N ILE A 40 -4.46 10.27 -1.18
CA ILE A 40 -4.39 11.72 -1.06
C ILE A 40 -3.46 12.29 -2.12
N ASP A 41 -3.92 13.34 -2.79
CA ASP A 41 -3.09 14.12 -3.71
C ASP A 41 -3.74 15.49 -3.89
N SER A 42 -3.06 16.37 -4.60
CA SER A 42 -3.69 17.58 -5.09
C SER A 42 -4.58 17.23 -6.28
N LYS A 43 -5.48 18.13 -6.62
CA LYS A 43 -6.38 17.94 -7.76
C LYS A 43 -5.59 17.71 -9.06
N GLU A 44 -4.45 18.35 -9.20
CA GLU A 44 -3.57 18.22 -10.37
C GLU A 44 -2.62 17.02 -10.27
N ARG A 45 -2.69 16.26 -9.16
CA ARG A 45 -1.86 15.09 -8.90
C ARG A 45 -0.36 15.40 -8.84
N ASP A 46 -0.03 16.46 -8.13
CA ASP A 46 1.36 16.91 -7.98
C ASP A 46 2.24 15.91 -7.27
N LEU A 47 1.69 15.18 -6.28
CA LEU A 47 2.46 14.16 -5.55
C LEU A 47 2.81 13.01 -6.49
N LYS A 48 1.83 12.50 -7.22
CA LYS A 48 2.04 11.42 -8.18
C LYS A 48 3.07 11.81 -9.24
N ALA A 49 3.02 13.04 -9.71
CA ALA A 49 3.97 13.54 -10.72
C ALA A 49 5.41 13.50 -10.21
N ASN A 50 5.61 13.58 -8.89
CA ASN A 50 6.93 13.52 -8.26
C ASN A 50 7.23 12.16 -7.64
N GLY A 51 6.42 11.14 -7.96
CA GLY A 51 6.64 9.79 -7.46
C GLY A 51 6.28 9.58 -5.99
N ILE A 52 5.58 10.55 -5.39
CA ILE A 52 5.18 10.47 -3.98
C ILE A 52 3.80 9.85 -3.87
N ALA A 53 3.64 8.86 -2.99
CA ALA A 53 2.34 8.28 -2.65
C ALA A 53 1.99 8.63 -1.22
N LEU A 54 0.76 9.05 -1.00
CA LEU A 54 0.27 9.47 0.31
C LEU A 54 -1.11 8.88 0.54
N ARG A 55 -1.30 8.24 1.70
CA ARG A 55 -2.58 7.61 2.01
C ARG A 55 -2.86 7.61 3.50
N ILE A 56 -4.14 7.56 3.84
CA ILE A 56 -4.60 7.20 5.18
C ILE A 56 -5.12 5.77 5.09
N ARG A 57 -4.61 4.89 5.94
CA ARG A 57 -5.07 3.49 6.02
C ARG A 57 -5.77 3.25 7.34
N GLU A 58 -6.99 2.75 7.25
CA GLU A 58 -7.76 2.30 8.41
C GLU A 58 -7.74 0.78 8.44
N LYS A 59 -7.24 0.22 9.53
CA LYS A 59 -7.14 -1.23 9.73
C LYS A 59 -7.43 -1.53 11.18
N SER A 60 -8.51 -2.27 11.45
CA SER A 60 -8.98 -2.50 12.82
C SER A 60 -9.17 -1.16 13.55
N ASP A 61 -8.49 -0.95 14.68
CA ASP A 61 -8.60 0.29 15.46
C ASP A 61 -7.47 1.26 15.17
N GLU A 62 -6.64 0.96 14.17
CA GLU A 62 -5.47 1.78 13.86
C GLU A 62 -5.68 2.57 12.59
N ILE A 63 -5.33 3.86 12.65
CA ILE A 63 -5.39 4.76 11.49
C ILE A 63 -3.99 5.34 11.30
N VAL A 64 -3.41 5.14 10.12
CA VAL A 64 -2.03 5.55 9.83
C VAL A 64 -1.97 6.35 8.54
N LEU A 65 -1.36 7.52 8.63
CA LEU A 65 -0.98 8.32 7.47
C LEU A 65 0.38 7.83 7.01
N THR A 66 0.49 7.42 5.76
CA THR A 66 1.73 6.88 5.20
C THR A 66 2.12 7.66 3.97
N LEU A 67 3.41 8.03 3.91
CA LEU A 67 4.02 8.64 2.75
C LEU A 67 5.10 7.70 2.24
N LYS A 68 5.10 7.44 0.92
CA LYS A 68 6.16 6.71 0.24
C LYS A 68 6.77 7.60 -0.82
N THR A 69 8.10 7.68 -0.84
CA THR A 69 8.82 8.47 -1.83
C THR A 69 10.00 7.66 -2.36
N PRO A 70 10.31 7.77 -3.67
CA PRO A 70 11.33 6.93 -4.26
C PRO A 70 12.74 7.30 -3.77
N LEU A 71 13.58 6.27 -3.69
CA LEU A 71 15.02 6.37 -3.50
C LEU A 71 15.69 5.81 -4.76
N ALA A 72 17.02 5.85 -4.80
CA ALA A 72 17.77 5.25 -5.90
C ALA A 72 17.42 3.76 -6.04
N GLU A 73 17.20 3.07 -4.92
CA GLU A 73 16.75 1.69 -4.89
C GLU A 73 15.73 1.57 -3.76
N GLY A 74 14.48 1.21 -4.13
CA GLY A 74 13.39 1.07 -3.16
C GLY A 74 12.67 2.37 -2.85
N LEU A 75 11.95 2.36 -1.74
CA LEU A 75 11.10 3.46 -1.30
C LEU A 75 11.42 3.83 0.14
N LEU A 76 11.39 5.13 0.43
CA LEU A 76 11.37 5.60 1.81
C LEU A 76 9.92 5.67 2.24
N GLU A 77 9.59 5.01 3.35
CA GLU A 77 8.25 5.03 3.92
C GLU A 77 8.25 5.77 5.25
N LYS A 78 7.34 6.72 5.38
CA LYS A 78 7.11 7.46 6.63
C LYS A 78 5.69 7.20 7.10
N ASN A 79 5.53 6.86 8.38
CA ASN A 79 4.23 6.54 8.97
C ASN A 79 3.95 7.45 10.17
N GLN A 80 2.71 7.90 10.25
CA GLN A 80 2.25 8.75 11.36
C GLN A 80 0.86 8.26 11.79
N THR A 81 0.73 7.86 13.05
CA THR A 81 -0.55 7.44 13.59
C THR A 81 -1.47 8.66 13.75
N LEU A 82 -2.72 8.52 13.32
CA LEU A 82 -3.72 9.57 13.42
C LEU A 82 -4.80 9.20 14.42
N THR A 83 -5.40 10.22 15.02
CA THR A 83 -6.64 10.06 15.75
C THR A 83 -7.79 9.98 14.74
N LYS A 84 -8.94 9.46 15.18
CA LYS A 84 -10.13 9.44 14.34
C LYS A 84 -10.53 10.85 13.91
N GLU A 85 -10.42 11.82 14.82
CA GLU A 85 -10.74 13.21 14.53
C GLU A 85 -9.84 13.78 13.43
N GLU A 86 -8.53 13.53 13.50
CA GLU A 86 -7.60 13.99 12.47
C GLU A 86 -7.91 13.38 11.12
N SER A 87 -8.22 12.08 11.09
CA SER A 87 -8.59 11.38 9.87
C SER A 87 -9.89 11.92 9.28
N ASP A 88 -10.91 12.09 10.11
CA ASP A 88 -12.21 12.62 9.67
C ASP A 88 -12.08 14.02 9.09
N LYS A 89 -11.27 14.87 9.69
CA LYS A 89 -11.04 16.23 9.18
C LYS A 89 -10.37 16.21 7.81
N MET A 90 -9.41 15.32 7.62
CA MET A 90 -8.77 15.20 6.30
C MET A 90 -9.76 14.69 5.25
N ILE A 91 -10.50 13.64 5.56
CA ILE A 91 -11.42 13.00 4.62
C ILE A 91 -12.58 13.92 4.27
N ASN A 92 -13.16 14.59 5.26
CA ASN A 92 -14.41 15.36 5.08
C ASN A 92 -14.19 16.85 4.84
N GLU A 93 -13.09 17.41 5.33
CA GLU A 93 -12.88 18.87 5.31
C GLU A 93 -11.57 19.28 4.65
N ASN A 94 -10.76 18.31 4.16
CA ASN A 94 -9.47 18.59 3.54
C ASN A 94 -8.48 19.30 4.47
N VAL A 95 -8.59 19.06 5.78
CA VAL A 95 -7.66 19.61 6.77
C VAL A 95 -6.55 18.59 6.98
N PHE A 96 -5.36 18.90 6.48
CA PHE A 96 -4.22 17.98 6.56
C PHE A 96 -3.70 17.87 8.00
N PRO A 97 -3.47 16.65 8.50
CA PRO A 97 -2.98 16.46 9.86
C PRO A 97 -1.60 17.09 10.07
N LYS A 98 -1.45 17.76 11.20
CA LYS A 98 -0.15 18.33 11.60
C LYS A 98 0.76 17.20 12.05
N GLY A 99 2.05 17.36 11.82
CA GLY A 99 3.05 16.41 12.28
C GLY A 99 4.21 16.26 11.31
N PRO A 100 5.04 15.23 11.52
CA PRO A 100 6.28 15.05 10.74
C PRO A 100 6.06 14.89 9.23
N ILE A 101 4.96 14.29 8.81
CA ILE A 101 4.69 14.12 7.36
C ILE A 101 4.35 15.46 6.73
N ALA A 102 3.52 16.30 7.39
CA ALA A 102 3.24 17.64 6.89
C ALA A 102 4.51 18.46 6.79
N ASP A 103 5.36 18.37 7.81
CA ASP A 103 6.64 19.08 7.84
C ASP A 103 7.56 18.66 6.69
N PHE A 104 7.62 17.34 6.44
CA PHE A 104 8.40 16.79 5.33
C PHE A 104 7.89 17.29 3.97
N LEU A 105 6.57 17.30 3.79
CA LEU A 105 5.97 17.79 2.54
C LEU A 105 6.25 19.28 2.32
N GLU A 106 6.24 20.09 3.39
CA GLU A 106 6.58 21.51 3.29
C GLU A 106 8.04 21.71 2.86
N ILE A 107 8.95 20.88 3.35
CA ILE A 107 10.35 20.91 2.93
C ILE A 107 10.48 20.65 1.43
N LEU A 108 9.58 19.83 0.88
CA LEU A 108 9.54 19.52 -0.55
C LEU A 108 8.74 20.55 -1.36
N ASP A 109 8.36 21.66 -0.74
CA ASP A 109 7.54 22.72 -1.36
C ASP A 109 6.15 22.27 -1.78
N VAL A 110 5.59 21.27 -1.09
CA VAL A 110 4.22 20.86 -1.30
C VAL A 110 3.28 21.67 -0.42
N ASN A 111 2.28 22.30 -1.03
CA ASN A 111 1.24 23.00 -0.28
C ASN A 111 0.23 22.00 0.27
N VAL A 112 0.33 21.69 1.57
CA VAL A 112 -0.57 20.69 2.18
C VAL A 112 -2.03 21.09 2.15
N ASP A 113 -2.32 22.39 2.04
CA ASP A 113 -3.71 22.88 1.97
C ASP A 113 -4.37 22.55 0.62
N SER A 114 -3.57 22.16 -0.39
CA SER A 114 -4.09 21.74 -1.69
C SER A 114 -4.41 20.25 -1.74
N LEU A 115 -4.09 19.50 -0.68
CA LEU A 115 -4.24 18.05 -0.67
C LEU A 115 -5.64 17.63 -0.23
N GLN A 116 -6.16 16.60 -0.87
CA GLN A 116 -7.49 16.08 -0.60
C GLN A 116 -7.53 14.58 -0.89
N VAL A 117 -8.52 13.89 -0.33
CA VAL A 117 -8.73 12.48 -0.66
C VAL A 117 -9.37 12.41 -2.04
N LEU A 118 -8.69 11.77 -2.98
CA LEU A 118 -9.17 11.62 -4.35
C LEU A 118 -9.84 10.28 -4.61
N ALA A 119 -9.48 9.25 -3.86
CA ALA A 119 -10.00 7.90 -4.06
C ALA A 119 -9.93 7.10 -2.78
N THR A 120 -10.87 6.18 -2.63
CA THR A 120 -10.90 5.26 -1.49
C THR A 120 -10.97 3.84 -2.03
N LEU A 121 -10.13 2.96 -1.48
CA LEU A 121 -10.04 1.56 -1.88
C LEU A 121 -10.14 0.67 -0.68
N VAL A 122 -11.01 -0.35 -0.77
CA VAL A 122 -11.11 -1.39 0.25
C VAL A 122 -10.30 -2.59 -0.23
N THR A 123 -9.41 -3.10 0.62
CA THR A 123 -8.59 -4.26 0.30
C THR A 123 -8.81 -5.35 1.32
N ASN A 124 -9.08 -6.55 0.84
CA ASN A 124 -9.08 -7.76 1.65
C ASN A 124 -7.72 -8.43 1.45
N ARG A 125 -6.95 -8.55 2.52
CA ARG A 125 -5.55 -8.97 2.45
C ARG A 125 -5.28 -10.22 3.25
N TYR A 126 -4.50 -11.12 2.63
CA TYR A 126 -3.76 -12.15 3.33
C TYR A 126 -2.30 -11.73 3.35
N GLU A 127 -1.61 -11.93 4.46
CA GLU A 127 -0.16 -11.72 4.48
C GLU A 127 0.51 -12.66 5.45
N LYS A 128 1.76 -12.96 5.18
CA LYS A 128 2.60 -13.75 6.07
C LYS A 128 4.07 -13.58 5.71
N PRO A 129 4.97 -13.91 6.63
CA PRO A 129 6.39 -14.01 6.28
C PRO A 129 6.57 -15.09 5.20
N PHE A 130 7.44 -14.84 4.26
CA PHE A 130 7.80 -15.80 3.22
C PHE A 130 9.30 -15.75 3.02
N LYS A 131 10.00 -16.78 3.55
CA LYS A 131 11.46 -16.82 3.55
C LYS A 131 12.04 -15.57 4.17
N THR A 132 12.82 -14.77 3.43
CA THR A 132 13.44 -13.54 3.94
C THR A 132 12.57 -12.31 3.74
N GLY A 133 11.43 -12.47 3.08
CA GLY A 133 10.51 -11.37 2.80
C GLY A 133 9.17 -11.54 3.46
N LYS A 134 8.22 -10.71 3.03
CA LYS A 134 6.83 -10.78 3.45
C LYS A 134 5.96 -10.77 2.21
N VAL A 135 5.07 -11.75 2.09
CA VAL A 135 4.13 -11.84 0.99
C VAL A 135 2.78 -11.29 1.40
N ALA A 136 2.16 -10.51 0.51
CA ALA A 136 0.78 -10.06 0.66
C ALA A 136 0.01 -10.46 -0.59
N LEU A 137 -1.21 -10.93 -0.40
CA LEU A 137 -2.12 -11.31 -1.48
C LEU A 137 -3.41 -10.54 -1.28
N ASP A 138 -3.73 -9.67 -2.24
CA ASP A 138 -4.80 -8.69 -2.11
C ASP A 138 -5.95 -8.92 -3.08
N GLU A 139 -7.16 -8.76 -2.57
CA GLU A 139 -8.36 -8.54 -3.34
C GLU A 139 -8.73 -7.08 -3.15
N ASN A 140 -8.65 -6.29 -4.21
CA ASN A 140 -8.92 -4.85 -4.17
C ASN A 140 -10.30 -4.56 -4.73
N LEU A 141 -11.13 -3.91 -3.93
CA LEU A 141 -12.52 -3.60 -4.25
C LEU A 141 -12.65 -2.11 -4.58
N TYR A 142 -12.92 -1.82 -5.85
CA TYR A 142 -13.26 -0.49 -6.32
C TYR A 142 -14.78 -0.37 -6.37
N SER A 143 -15.30 0.79 -6.67
CA SER A 143 -16.75 0.98 -6.72
C SER A 143 -17.46 0.03 -7.71
N ASP A 144 -16.79 -0.32 -8.80
CA ASP A 144 -17.39 -1.08 -9.91
C ASP A 144 -16.53 -2.23 -10.43
N MET A 145 -15.40 -2.51 -9.79
CA MET A 145 -14.53 -3.59 -10.24
C MET A 145 -13.70 -4.17 -9.09
N VAL A 146 -13.15 -5.34 -9.34
CA VAL A 146 -12.27 -6.04 -8.41
C VAL A 146 -11.00 -6.41 -9.15
N ASP A 147 -9.84 -6.22 -8.53
CA ASP A 147 -8.61 -6.79 -9.04
C ASP A 147 -7.83 -7.51 -7.93
N TYR A 148 -6.81 -8.23 -8.32
CA TYR A 148 -6.04 -9.09 -7.42
C TYR A 148 -4.55 -8.86 -7.66
N GLU A 149 -3.79 -8.78 -6.57
CA GLU A 149 -2.36 -8.53 -6.63
C GLU A 149 -1.59 -9.44 -5.67
N LEU A 150 -0.42 -9.87 -6.11
CA LEU A 150 0.57 -10.51 -5.25
C LEU A 150 1.71 -9.51 -5.05
N GLU A 151 2.06 -9.23 -3.81
CA GLU A 151 3.11 -8.30 -3.46
C GLU A 151 4.15 -9.00 -2.60
N MET A 152 5.43 -8.73 -2.85
CA MET A 152 6.53 -9.24 -2.05
C MET A 152 7.39 -8.07 -1.58
N GLU A 153 7.54 -7.94 -0.27
CA GLU A 153 8.45 -6.97 0.35
C GLU A 153 9.73 -7.67 0.74
N GLU A 154 10.86 -7.08 0.40
CA GLU A 154 12.18 -7.65 0.67
C GLU A 154 13.23 -6.54 0.77
N SER A 155 14.43 -6.87 1.23
CA SER A 155 15.53 -5.90 1.34
C SER A 155 16.20 -5.58 0.00
N ALA A 156 16.04 -6.44 -1.03
CA ALA A 156 16.58 -6.21 -2.36
C ALA A 156 15.55 -6.60 -3.42
N ILE A 157 15.42 -5.78 -4.47
CA ILE A 157 14.42 -6.01 -5.53
C ILE A 157 14.60 -7.36 -6.23
N MET A 158 15.84 -7.80 -6.43
CA MET A 158 16.10 -9.09 -7.06
C MET A 158 15.59 -10.25 -6.20
N ASN A 159 15.72 -10.13 -4.88
CA ASN A 159 15.19 -11.16 -3.97
C ASN A 159 13.66 -11.15 -3.98
N ALA A 160 13.04 -9.97 -4.01
CA ALA A 160 11.59 -9.86 -4.07
C ALA A 160 11.03 -10.55 -5.32
N ARG A 161 11.63 -10.30 -6.48
CA ARG A 161 11.23 -10.94 -7.73
C ARG A 161 11.47 -12.44 -7.71
N ALA A 162 12.61 -12.88 -7.17
CA ALA A 162 12.94 -14.30 -7.07
C ALA A 162 11.92 -15.04 -6.18
N LEU A 163 11.51 -14.43 -5.07
CA LEU A 163 10.51 -15.02 -4.18
C LEU A 163 9.12 -15.09 -4.82
N ILE A 164 8.73 -14.08 -5.60
CA ILE A 164 7.49 -14.11 -6.37
C ILE A 164 7.52 -15.28 -7.35
N LYS A 165 8.64 -15.45 -8.04
CA LYS A 165 8.82 -16.54 -9.00
C LYS A 165 8.67 -17.90 -8.33
N GLU A 166 9.22 -18.08 -7.13
CA GLU A 166 9.07 -19.32 -6.37
C GLU A 166 7.60 -19.66 -6.07
N ILE A 167 6.78 -18.64 -5.89
CA ILE A 167 5.35 -18.84 -5.65
C ILE A 167 4.59 -19.14 -6.96
N LEU A 168 4.85 -18.36 -7.99
CA LEU A 168 4.04 -18.38 -9.22
C LEU A 168 4.44 -19.46 -10.23
N ASP A 169 5.75 -19.72 -10.39
CA ASP A 169 6.21 -20.71 -11.39
C ASP A 169 5.63 -22.11 -11.18
N PRO A 170 5.60 -22.66 -9.96
CA PRO A 170 5.00 -23.97 -9.74
C PRO A 170 3.52 -24.03 -10.08
N LEU A 171 2.83 -22.88 -10.11
CA LEU A 171 1.41 -22.77 -10.42
C LEU A 171 1.16 -22.46 -11.90
N ASN A 172 2.22 -22.35 -12.69
CA ASN A 172 2.16 -21.98 -14.12
C ASN A 172 1.48 -20.61 -14.32
N ILE A 173 1.70 -19.68 -13.41
CA ILE A 173 1.20 -18.31 -13.52
C ILE A 173 2.26 -17.47 -14.21
N HIS A 174 1.86 -16.85 -15.33
CA HIS A 174 2.76 -15.98 -16.10
C HIS A 174 2.89 -14.61 -15.43
N HIS A 175 4.12 -14.09 -15.40
CA HIS A 175 4.40 -12.79 -14.79
C HIS A 175 5.67 -12.17 -15.39
N ASP A 176 5.84 -10.88 -15.19
CA ASP A 176 7.02 -10.15 -15.67
C ASP A 176 8.00 -9.83 -14.55
#